data_8ce3ec7cb023ee44df77c5e68ec5471f
#
_entry.id   8ce3ec7cb023ee44df77c5e68ec5471f
#
_cell.length_a   1.000
_cell.length_b   1.000
_cell.length_c   1.000
_cell.angle_alpha   90.00
_cell.angle_beta   90.00
_cell.angle_gamma   90.00
#
_symmetry.space_group_name_H-M   'P 1'
#
loop_
_entity.id
_entity.type
_entity.pdbx_description
1 polymer ?
#
loop_
_entity_poly.entity_id
_entity_poly.type
_entity_poly.pdbx_seq_one_letter_code
_entity_poly.pdbx_strand_id
1 'polypeptide(L)'
;LVTTDKARPELLFDWFIPIDGDGDRAGTQVAQRPPDFDYLRRVAETAEDCGFYSLLVPTRFSNGLFAEDQPLAETWTTATALAAVTKRIRFLVAVRPGFISLGLFAQMAAALHQISNGRLNINIVPGGIQNDLERLGDSSDHYTRYERAQEFIDACRKLWQGTGPVTYHGEHYRLDEAFCSPAPGENPPLFYLGGVSEQAMALSVQQADVHLGWIEPLENTAKRLDDLRSHYRAAGRTPSFGLRTHLVVGDTEEQAWHAAEELIKYADPAVKAQRQGVIKGTQMAGQQAQAREAPNHRLGPHLWNGLSEVRVNCGTAIVGTPEQIADELLAYWKLGIDEFILSGFPHVEECTRVARDVLPLVRKLVADAASA
;
A
#
# COMPACT_ATOMS: atom_id res chain seq x y z
N LEU A 1 -9.58 36.70 -5.85
CA LEU A 1 -8.56 35.75 -5.39
C LEU A 1 -8.88 35.38 -3.94
N VAL A 2 -9.78 34.43 -3.73
CA VAL A 2 -10.04 33.85 -2.40
C VAL A 2 -9.50 32.45 -2.47
N THR A 3 -8.30 32.26 -1.96
CA THR A 3 -7.83 30.93 -1.55
C THR A 3 -8.72 30.51 -0.38
N THR A 4 -9.72 29.71 -0.65
CA THR A 4 -10.42 28.97 0.40
C THR A 4 -9.39 28.01 0.98
N ASP A 5 -8.92 28.33 2.17
CA ASP A 5 -8.16 27.45 3.04
C ASP A 5 -9.06 26.23 3.32
N LYS A 6 -8.97 25.20 2.46
CA LYS A 6 -9.62 23.93 2.76
C LYS A 6 -8.86 23.37 3.95
N ALA A 7 -9.56 23.17 5.05
CA ALA A 7 -9.03 22.47 6.22
C ALA A 7 -8.29 21.22 5.73
N ARG A 8 -7.08 21.01 6.27
CA ARG A 8 -6.27 19.83 5.92
C ARG A 8 -7.09 18.56 6.19
N PRO A 9 -7.01 17.51 5.33
CA PRO A 9 -7.70 16.26 5.57
C PRO A 9 -7.37 15.67 6.94
N GLU A 10 -8.30 14.91 7.50
CA GLU A 10 -8.08 14.15 8.73
C GLU A 10 -6.89 13.19 8.55
N LEU A 11 -6.07 13.04 9.59
CA LEU A 11 -4.96 12.11 9.60
C LEU A 11 -5.48 10.67 9.73
N LEU A 12 -5.20 9.84 8.73
CA LEU A 12 -5.66 8.47 8.63
C LEU A 12 -4.53 7.47 8.88
N PHE A 13 -4.87 6.37 9.54
CA PHE A 13 -3.96 5.25 9.79
C PHE A 13 -4.58 3.97 9.31
N ASP A 14 -3.86 3.27 8.41
CA ASP A 14 -4.22 1.99 7.86
C ASP A 14 -3.32 0.90 8.41
N TRP A 15 -3.82 -0.34 8.41
CA TRP A 15 -3.03 -1.50 8.73
C TRP A 15 -2.85 -2.40 7.51
N PHE A 16 -1.84 -3.24 7.50
CA PHE A 16 -1.50 -4.11 6.38
C PHE A 16 -1.98 -5.55 6.65
N ILE A 17 -2.53 -6.21 5.63
CA ILE A 17 -2.90 -7.64 5.67
C ILE A 17 -1.73 -8.49 5.17
N PRO A 18 -1.20 -9.41 6.00
CA PRO A 18 -0.03 -10.23 5.66
C PRO A 18 -0.42 -11.45 4.81
N ILE A 19 -0.78 -11.22 3.55
CA ILE A 19 -1.14 -12.32 2.62
C ILE A 19 -0.01 -13.29 2.33
N ASP A 20 1.24 -12.93 2.62
CA ASP A 20 2.42 -13.78 2.50
C ASP A 20 2.62 -14.72 3.72
N GLY A 21 1.83 -14.53 4.80
CA GLY A 21 2.08 -15.11 6.10
C GLY A 21 2.80 -14.16 7.05
N ASP A 22 3.05 -14.59 8.29
CA ASP A 22 3.53 -13.73 9.37
C ASP A 22 4.39 -14.50 10.39
N GLY A 23 4.97 -13.75 11.33
CA GLY A 23 5.76 -14.24 12.45
C GLY A 23 6.63 -13.15 13.05
N ASP A 24 7.40 -13.50 14.07
CA ASP A 24 8.43 -12.67 14.68
C ASP A 24 9.77 -12.69 13.91
N ARG A 25 9.84 -13.43 12.81
CA ARG A 25 10.99 -13.58 11.92
C ARG A 25 10.57 -13.46 10.48
N ALA A 26 11.30 -12.66 9.73
CA ALA A 26 11.10 -12.44 8.30
C ALA A 26 12.18 -13.15 7.48
N GLY A 27 11.82 -13.60 6.27
CA GLY A 27 12.77 -14.21 5.34
C GLY A 27 13.19 -15.65 5.67
N THR A 28 12.50 -16.33 6.55
CA THR A 28 12.67 -17.77 6.77
C THR A 28 12.05 -18.58 5.62
N GLN A 29 12.37 -19.89 5.52
CA GLN A 29 11.79 -20.75 4.48
C GLN A 29 10.27 -20.82 4.59
N VAL A 30 9.74 -20.91 5.81
CA VAL A 30 8.32 -21.09 6.10
C VAL A 30 7.86 -20.01 7.06
N ALA A 31 6.66 -19.48 6.85
CA ALA A 31 6.02 -18.55 7.79
C ALA A 31 5.66 -19.28 9.11
N GLN A 32 5.90 -18.65 10.26
CA GLN A 32 5.46 -19.17 11.55
C GLN A 32 3.93 -19.20 11.64
N ARG A 33 3.27 -18.24 10.97
CA ARG A 33 1.81 -18.13 10.87
C ARG A 33 1.44 -18.09 9.38
N PRO A 34 0.92 -19.19 8.83
CA PRO A 34 0.48 -19.21 7.43
C PRO A 34 -0.67 -18.20 7.23
N PRO A 35 -0.87 -17.70 5.99
CA PRO A 35 -1.92 -16.75 5.70
C PRO A 35 -3.28 -17.43 5.51
N ASP A 36 -3.67 -18.28 6.46
CA ASP A 36 -5.00 -18.86 6.47
C ASP A 36 -6.06 -17.82 6.84
N PHE A 37 -7.31 -18.11 6.50
CA PHE A 37 -8.39 -17.15 6.70
C PHE A 37 -8.61 -16.80 8.17
N ASP A 38 -8.46 -17.74 9.07
CA ASP A 38 -8.67 -17.50 10.51
C ASP A 38 -7.61 -16.54 11.07
N TYR A 39 -6.36 -16.65 10.59
CA TYR A 39 -5.32 -15.71 10.97
C TYR A 39 -5.56 -14.32 10.37
N LEU A 40 -5.83 -14.23 9.07
CA LEU A 40 -6.09 -12.95 8.39
C LEU A 40 -7.35 -12.25 8.94
N ARG A 41 -8.37 -13.03 9.32
CA ARG A 41 -9.55 -12.50 9.99
C ARG A 41 -9.19 -11.88 11.34
N ARG A 42 -8.38 -12.55 12.16
CA ARG A 42 -7.92 -11.98 13.44
C ARG A 42 -7.16 -10.66 13.23
N VAL A 43 -6.27 -10.58 12.23
CA VAL A 43 -5.60 -9.32 11.90
C VAL A 43 -6.60 -8.22 11.56
N ALA A 44 -7.61 -8.53 10.74
CA ALA A 44 -8.61 -7.55 10.32
C ALA A 44 -9.51 -7.10 11.48
N GLU A 45 -10.00 -8.03 12.30
CA GLU A 45 -10.82 -7.75 13.48
C GLU A 45 -10.02 -6.93 14.50
N THR A 46 -8.75 -7.29 14.75
CA THR A 46 -7.87 -6.52 15.65
C THR A 46 -7.66 -5.09 15.16
N ALA A 47 -7.40 -4.90 13.87
CA ALA A 47 -7.23 -3.56 13.31
C ALA A 47 -8.53 -2.73 13.39
N GLU A 48 -9.68 -3.36 13.16
CA GLU A 48 -10.99 -2.71 13.33
C GLU A 48 -11.23 -2.28 14.78
N ASP A 49 -10.94 -3.16 15.75
CA ASP A 49 -11.13 -2.88 17.18
C ASP A 49 -10.13 -1.83 17.70
N CYS A 50 -8.93 -1.79 17.12
CA CYS A 50 -7.93 -0.78 17.39
C CYS A 50 -8.22 0.58 16.72
N GLY A 51 -9.26 0.67 15.87
CA GLY A 51 -9.69 1.93 15.26
C GLY A 51 -8.83 2.38 14.07
N PHE A 52 -8.18 1.45 13.38
CA PHE A 52 -7.56 1.76 12.08
C PHE A 52 -8.64 2.09 11.05
N TYR A 53 -8.31 3.01 10.13
CA TYR A 53 -9.24 3.48 9.11
C TYR A 53 -9.45 2.45 8.02
N SER A 54 -8.37 1.83 7.52
CA SER A 54 -8.41 0.91 6.39
C SER A 54 -7.41 -0.24 6.53
N LEU A 55 -7.62 -1.28 5.73
CA LEU A 55 -6.71 -2.42 5.56
C LEU A 55 -6.15 -2.42 4.15
N LEU A 56 -4.84 -2.26 3.98
CA LEU A 56 -4.22 -2.53 2.69
C LEU A 56 -4.13 -4.04 2.48
N VAL A 57 -4.86 -4.54 1.47
CA VAL A 57 -4.76 -5.92 0.99
C VAL A 57 -3.91 -5.93 -0.28
N PRO A 58 -2.64 -6.35 -0.20
CA PRO A 58 -1.72 -6.28 -1.34
C PRO A 58 -2.02 -7.35 -2.39
N THR A 59 -1.44 -7.22 -3.59
CA THR A 59 -1.49 -8.25 -4.64
C THR A 59 -0.12 -8.79 -4.94
N ARG A 60 0.01 -10.12 -4.97
CA ARG A 60 1.21 -10.86 -5.32
C ARG A 60 0.85 -12.11 -6.08
N PHE A 61 1.82 -12.67 -6.80
CA PHE A 61 1.68 -13.90 -7.57
C PHE A 61 2.58 -15.03 -7.04
N SER A 62 3.53 -14.68 -6.21
CA SER A 62 4.37 -15.59 -5.44
C SER A 62 4.62 -15.00 -4.06
N ASN A 63 5.02 -15.80 -3.09
CA ASN A 63 5.31 -15.33 -1.75
C ASN A 63 6.48 -14.35 -1.78
N GLY A 64 6.30 -13.17 -1.24
CA GLY A 64 7.26 -12.07 -1.28
C GLY A 64 8.07 -11.86 0.01
N LEU A 65 7.86 -12.71 1.02
CA LEU A 65 8.50 -12.58 2.33
C LEU A 65 9.20 -13.87 2.80
N PHE A 66 8.65 -15.04 2.46
CA PHE A 66 9.17 -16.37 2.76
C PHE A 66 9.63 -17.06 1.47
N ALA A 67 9.85 -18.37 1.46
CA ALA A 67 10.17 -19.07 0.21
C ALA A 67 9.05 -18.87 -0.83
N GLU A 68 9.43 -18.75 -2.09
CA GLU A 68 8.52 -18.30 -3.17
C GLU A 68 7.30 -19.23 -3.34
N ASP A 69 7.44 -20.50 -3.04
CA ASP A 69 6.41 -21.54 -3.14
C ASP A 69 5.52 -21.66 -1.89
N GLN A 70 5.76 -20.83 -0.88
CA GLN A 70 4.94 -20.85 0.33
C GLN A 70 3.52 -20.35 0.08
N PRO A 71 2.55 -20.74 0.93
CA PRO A 71 1.17 -20.30 0.82
C PRO A 71 1.05 -18.78 0.67
N LEU A 72 0.11 -18.38 -0.17
CA LEU A 72 -0.22 -16.99 -0.45
C LEU A 72 -1.74 -16.85 -0.51
N ALA A 73 -2.31 -15.90 0.25
CA ALA A 73 -3.74 -15.63 0.16
C ALA A 73 -4.06 -14.79 -1.09
N GLU A 74 -5.11 -15.18 -1.83
CA GLU A 74 -5.55 -14.42 -2.99
C GLU A 74 -6.24 -13.11 -2.55
N THR A 75 -5.92 -12.02 -3.20
CA THR A 75 -6.23 -10.65 -2.78
C THR A 75 -7.74 -10.37 -2.70
N TRP A 76 -8.48 -10.61 -3.79
CA TRP A 76 -9.88 -10.18 -3.93
C TRP A 76 -10.84 -11.08 -3.19
N THR A 77 -10.64 -12.40 -3.23
CA THR A 77 -11.45 -13.37 -2.47
C THR A 77 -11.24 -13.19 -0.97
N THR A 78 -10.00 -12.97 -0.54
CA THR A 78 -9.67 -12.68 0.86
C THR A 78 -10.31 -11.36 1.32
N ALA A 79 -10.14 -10.29 0.56
CA ALA A 79 -10.73 -8.98 0.89
C ALA A 79 -12.26 -9.07 1.02
N THR A 80 -12.92 -9.81 0.12
CA THR A 80 -14.38 -10.01 0.15
C THR A 80 -14.81 -10.77 1.42
N ALA A 81 -14.10 -11.84 1.76
CA ALA A 81 -14.38 -12.61 2.97
C ALA A 81 -14.16 -11.77 4.24
N LEU A 82 -13.08 -10.99 4.32
CA LEU A 82 -12.81 -10.07 5.44
C LEU A 82 -13.86 -8.96 5.55
N ALA A 83 -14.31 -8.41 4.42
CA ALA A 83 -15.36 -7.40 4.41
C ALA A 83 -16.71 -7.91 4.95
N ALA A 84 -17.01 -9.19 4.77
CA ALA A 84 -18.23 -9.82 5.27
C ALA A 84 -18.21 -10.04 6.80
N VAL A 85 -17.03 -10.15 7.42
CA VAL A 85 -16.87 -10.40 8.87
C VAL A 85 -16.55 -9.14 9.68
N THR A 86 -16.23 -8.02 9.03
CA THR A 86 -15.95 -6.71 9.64
C THR A 86 -17.08 -5.73 9.38
N LYS A 87 -17.16 -4.63 10.14
CA LYS A 87 -18.30 -3.69 10.08
C LYS A 87 -17.92 -2.25 9.78
N ARG A 88 -16.74 -1.78 10.19
CA ARG A 88 -16.33 -0.38 10.15
C ARG A 88 -15.10 -0.14 9.30
N ILE A 89 -14.08 -1.01 9.43
CA ILE A 89 -12.80 -0.83 8.75
C ILE A 89 -12.97 -0.88 7.24
N ARG A 90 -12.31 0.01 6.53
CA ARG A 90 -12.30 0.07 5.06
C ARG A 90 -11.28 -0.91 4.50
N PHE A 91 -11.30 -1.09 3.18
CA PHE A 91 -10.41 -1.98 2.45
C PHE A 91 -9.77 -1.21 1.30
N LEU A 92 -8.46 -1.14 1.28
CA LEU A 92 -7.66 -0.67 0.14
C LEU A 92 -7.13 -1.92 -0.58
N VAL A 93 -7.86 -2.37 -1.60
CA VAL A 93 -7.60 -3.64 -2.27
C VAL A 93 -6.78 -3.43 -3.53
N ALA A 94 -5.64 -4.08 -3.62
CA ALA A 94 -4.77 -3.96 -4.77
C ALA A 94 -5.30 -4.74 -5.98
N VAL A 95 -5.10 -4.18 -7.17
CA VAL A 95 -5.39 -4.86 -8.45
C VAL A 95 -4.30 -4.58 -9.48
N ARG A 96 -4.02 -5.57 -10.33
CA ARG A 96 -3.14 -5.44 -11.48
C ARG A 96 -3.97 -5.42 -12.76
N PRO A 97 -4.11 -4.25 -13.43
CA PRO A 97 -4.73 -4.19 -14.76
C PRO A 97 -4.04 -5.15 -15.73
N GLY A 98 -4.83 -5.92 -16.48
CA GLY A 98 -4.33 -6.93 -17.43
C GLY A 98 -4.45 -8.38 -16.95
N PHE A 99 -4.60 -8.63 -15.65
CA PHE A 99 -4.79 -9.99 -15.10
C PHE A 99 -6.26 -10.35 -14.85
N ILE A 100 -7.15 -9.38 -14.99
CA ILE A 100 -8.59 -9.57 -14.87
C ILE A 100 -9.28 -8.78 -15.97
N SER A 101 -10.32 -9.34 -16.57
CA SER A 101 -11.10 -8.62 -17.56
C SER A 101 -11.76 -7.38 -16.93
N LEU A 102 -11.70 -6.27 -17.63
CA LEU A 102 -12.20 -4.99 -17.14
C LEU A 102 -13.68 -5.03 -16.71
N GLY A 103 -14.56 -5.60 -17.53
CA GLY A 103 -15.98 -5.68 -17.21
C GLY A 103 -16.25 -6.52 -15.97
N LEU A 104 -15.57 -7.68 -15.85
CA LEU A 104 -15.68 -8.51 -14.65
C LEU A 104 -15.16 -7.79 -13.42
N PHE A 105 -14.01 -7.11 -13.53
CA PHE A 105 -13.45 -6.34 -12.42
C PHE A 105 -14.41 -5.25 -11.95
N ALA A 106 -15.00 -4.49 -12.86
CA ALA A 106 -15.96 -3.44 -12.52
C ALA A 106 -17.14 -3.98 -11.71
N GLN A 107 -17.67 -5.16 -12.09
CA GLN A 107 -18.73 -5.85 -11.36
C GLN A 107 -18.26 -6.37 -9.99
N MET A 108 -17.07 -6.99 -9.90
CA MET A 108 -16.50 -7.49 -8.66
C MET A 108 -16.28 -6.36 -7.66
N ALA A 109 -15.72 -5.23 -8.10
CA ALA A 109 -15.47 -4.06 -7.27
C ALA A 109 -16.81 -3.44 -6.79
N ALA A 110 -17.80 -3.32 -7.66
CA ALA A 110 -19.13 -2.84 -7.29
C ALA A 110 -19.80 -3.77 -6.27
N ALA A 111 -19.70 -5.09 -6.47
CA ALA A 111 -20.23 -6.09 -5.53
C ALA A 111 -19.54 -6.01 -4.15
N LEU A 112 -18.19 -5.95 -4.12
CA LEU A 112 -17.46 -5.81 -2.86
C LEU A 112 -17.78 -4.48 -2.17
N HIS A 113 -17.91 -3.39 -2.93
CA HIS A 113 -18.32 -2.11 -2.39
C HIS A 113 -19.71 -2.17 -1.74
N GLN A 114 -20.65 -2.85 -2.36
CA GLN A 114 -21.99 -3.11 -1.81
C GLN A 114 -21.94 -4.02 -0.57
N ILE A 115 -21.26 -5.17 -0.63
CA ILE A 115 -21.10 -6.10 0.49
C ILE A 115 -20.49 -5.39 1.71
N SER A 116 -19.55 -4.52 1.48
CA SER A 116 -18.86 -3.78 2.53
C SER A 116 -19.60 -2.51 2.99
N ASN A 117 -20.76 -2.17 2.43
CA ASN A 117 -21.46 -0.90 2.68
C ASN A 117 -20.57 0.34 2.39
N GLY A 118 -19.96 0.38 1.22
CA GLY A 118 -19.18 1.53 0.77
C GLY A 118 -17.76 1.62 1.32
N ARG A 119 -17.19 0.53 1.87
CA ARG A 119 -15.88 0.52 2.52
C ARG A 119 -14.71 0.15 1.60
N LEU A 120 -14.92 0.00 0.28
CA LEU A 120 -13.88 -0.34 -0.68
C LEU A 120 -13.18 0.91 -1.21
N ASN A 121 -11.84 0.87 -1.28
CA ASN A 121 -10.97 1.67 -2.13
C ASN A 121 -10.04 0.74 -2.92
N ILE A 122 -9.46 1.21 -4.02
CA ILE A 122 -8.72 0.38 -4.97
C ILE A 122 -7.31 0.91 -5.14
N ASN A 123 -6.32 0.06 -4.91
CA ASN A 123 -4.92 0.37 -5.19
C ASN A 123 -4.52 -0.21 -6.55
N ILE A 124 -4.33 0.65 -7.53
CA ILE A 124 -3.90 0.27 -8.88
C ILE A 124 -2.39 0.02 -8.87
N VAL A 125 -1.99 -1.17 -9.29
CA VAL A 125 -0.59 -1.62 -9.31
C VAL A 125 -0.19 -2.04 -10.72
N PRO A 126 0.16 -1.10 -11.63
CA PRO A 126 0.56 -1.43 -13.00
C PRO A 126 1.93 -2.11 -13.03
N GLY A 127 2.82 -1.71 -12.12
CA GLY A 127 4.16 -2.26 -12.00
C GLY A 127 4.20 -3.62 -11.31
N GLY A 128 5.37 -4.24 -11.33
CA GLY A 128 5.62 -5.52 -10.68
C GLY A 128 7.01 -6.04 -11.04
N ILE A 129 7.36 -7.19 -10.46
CA ILE A 129 8.56 -7.93 -10.84
C ILE A 129 8.28 -8.56 -12.20
N GLN A 130 9.06 -8.20 -13.21
CA GLN A 130 8.83 -8.60 -14.61
C GLN A 130 8.64 -10.13 -14.74
N ASN A 131 9.53 -10.89 -14.14
CA ASN A 131 9.47 -12.36 -14.19
C ASN A 131 8.17 -12.94 -13.58
N ASP A 132 7.65 -12.34 -12.51
CA ASP A 132 6.37 -12.78 -11.91
C ASP A 132 5.18 -12.47 -12.82
N LEU A 133 5.23 -11.32 -13.51
CA LEU A 133 4.19 -10.94 -14.46
C LEU A 133 4.20 -11.86 -15.69
N GLU A 134 5.38 -12.16 -16.23
CA GLU A 134 5.56 -13.05 -17.38
C GLU A 134 5.13 -14.49 -17.08
N ARG A 135 5.41 -15.01 -15.89
CA ARG A 135 4.96 -16.35 -15.44
C ARG A 135 3.44 -16.49 -15.49
N LEU A 136 2.70 -15.39 -15.33
CA LEU A 136 1.25 -15.38 -15.38
C LEU A 136 0.69 -14.82 -16.70
N GLY A 137 1.54 -14.69 -17.71
CA GLY A 137 1.13 -14.38 -19.09
C GLY A 137 1.16 -12.91 -19.47
N ASP A 138 1.69 -11.99 -18.63
CA ASP A 138 1.86 -10.59 -19.00
C ASP A 138 3.32 -10.30 -19.34
N SER A 139 3.64 -10.28 -20.63
CA SER A 139 4.94 -9.90 -21.18
C SER A 139 5.02 -8.44 -21.60
N SER A 140 3.99 -7.63 -21.29
CA SER A 140 3.96 -6.21 -21.64
C SER A 140 5.14 -5.47 -21.00
N ASP A 141 5.65 -4.48 -21.71
CA ASP A 141 6.67 -3.60 -21.14
C ASP A 141 6.10 -2.63 -20.11
N HIS A 142 6.99 -1.89 -19.47
CA HIS A 142 6.62 -0.96 -18.40
C HIS A 142 5.65 0.12 -18.89
N TYR A 143 5.87 0.70 -20.05
CA TYR A 143 5.07 1.77 -20.62
C TYR A 143 3.63 1.28 -20.93
N THR A 144 3.51 0.20 -21.66
CA THR A 144 2.25 -0.44 -22.03
C THR A 144 1.38 -0.75 -20.80
N ARG A 145 1.98 -1.21 -19.70
CA ARG A 145 1.24 -1.47 -18.47
C ARG A 145 0.60 -0.22 -17.86
N TYR A 146 1.25 0.95 -17.95
CA TYR A 146 0.70 2.20 -17.43
C TYR A 146 -0.39 2.77 -18.34
N GLU A 147 -0.25 2.67 -19.65
CA GLU A 147 -1.32 3.03 -20.61
C GLU A 147 -2.56 2.16 -20.39
N ARG A 148 -2.36 0.86 -20.28
CA ARG A 148 -3.44 -0.08 -19.96
C ARG A 148 -4.12 0.25 -18.62
N ALA A 149 -3.37 0.64 -17.60
CA ALA A 149 -3.92 1.04 -16.31
C ALA A 149 -4.73 2.34 -16.41
N GLN A 150 -4.34 3.28 -17.24
CA GLN A 150 -5.11 4.50 -17.50
C GLN A 150 -6.47 4.18 -18.09
N GLU A 151 -6.52 3.38 -19.15
CA GLU A 151 -7.78 2.95 -19.77
C GLU A 151 -8.65 2.15 -18.80
N PHE A 152 -8.03 1.30 -17.97
CA PHE A 152 -8.72 0.53 -16.96
C PHE A 152 -9.48 1.41 -15.96
N ILE A 153 -8.84 2.45 -15.43
CA ILE A 153 -9.46 3.39 -14.50
C ILE A 153 -10.57 4.19 -15.19
N ASP A 154 -10.30 4.72 -16.40
CA ASP A 154 -11.28 5.50 -17.16
C ASP A 154 -12.55 4.70 -17.44
N ALA A 155 -12.40 3.47 -17.89
CA ALA A 155 -13.53 2.61 -18.22
C ALA A 155 -14.31 2.15 -16.96
N CYS A 156 -13.61 1.87 -15.84
CA CYS A 156 -14.27 1.60 -14.56
C CYS A 156 -15.12 2.79 -14.12
N ARG A 157 -14.59 4.01 -14.17
CA ARG A 157 -15.33 5.23 -13.80
C ARG A 157 -16.57 5.41 -14.64
N LYS A 158 -16.48 5.18 -15.95
CA LYS A 158 -17.64 5.24 -16.86
C LYS A 158 -18.69 4.20 -16.52
N LEU A 159 -18.29 2.95 -16.30
CA LEU A 159 -19.19 1.86 -15.93
C LEU A 159 -19.90 2.13 -14.59
N TRP A 160 -19.21 2.75 -13.63
CA TRP A 160 -19.75 3.04 -12.29
C TRP A 160 -20.66 4.28 -12.24
N GLN A 161 -20.73 5.08 -13.30
CA GLN A 161 -21.72 6.16 -13.37
C GLN A 161 -23.17 5.62 -13.38
N GLY A 162 -23.36 4.38 -13.88
CA GLY A 162 -24.65 3.70 -13.82
C GLY A 162 -25.79 4.35 -14.63
N THR A 163 -25.46 5.26 -15.55
CA THR A 163 -26.42 6.06 -16.32
C THR A 163 -26.96 5.34 -17.56
N GLY A 164 -26.50 4.11 -17.82
CA GLY A 164 -26.88 3.31 -19.00
C GLY A 164 -25.75 2.43 -19.51
N PRO A 165 -25.88 1.84 -20.70
CA PRO A 165 -24.84 1.03 -21.28
C PRO A 165 -23.61 1.89 -21.66
N VAL A 166 -22.42 1.33 -21.46
CA VAL A 166 -21.15 1.97 -21.77
C VAL A 166 -20.48 1.29 -22.94
N THR A 167 -20.20 2.07 -23.97
CA THR A 167 -19.31 1.68 -25.07
C THR A 167 -17.96 2.39 -24.87
N TYR A 168 -16.89 1.60 -24.85
CA TYR A 168 -15.52 2.08 -24.66
C TYR A 168 -14.61 1.37 -25.67
N HIS A 169 -13.95 2.11 -26.53
CA HIS A 169 -13.02 1.59 -27.54
C HIS A 169 -11.64 2.23 -27.30
N GLY A 170 -10.84 1.60 -26.44
CA GLY A 170 -9.44 1.95 -26.19
C GLY A 170 -8.50 1.06 -27.00
N GLU A 171 -7.22 1.24 -26.78
CA GLU A 171 -6.17 0.40 -27.37
C GLU A 171 -6.05 -0.95 -26.65
N HIS A 172 -6.26 -0.94 -25.32
CA HIS A 172 -6.11 -2.11 -24.47
C HIS A 172 -7.45 -2.75 -24.05
N TYR A 173 -8.51 -1.97 -24.01
CA TYR A 173 -9.83 -2.46 -23.58
C TYR A 173 -10.92 -2.04 -24.55
N ARG A 174 -11.86 -2.97 -24.73
CA ARG A 174 -13.05 -2.76 -25.54
C ARG A 174 -14.29 -3.21 -24.79
N LEU A 175 -15.29 -2.34 -24.72
CA LEU A 175 -16.62 -2.60 -24.19
C LEU A 175 -17.65 -2.17 -25.26
N ASP A 176 -18.64 -2.98 -25.50
CA ASP A 176 -19.76 -2.67 -26.40
C ASP A 176 -21.05 -2.80 -25.57
N GLU A 177 -21.74 -1.68 -25.33
CA GLU A 177 -23.00 -1.59 -24.57
C GLU A 177 -22.96 -2.33 -23.21
N ALA A 178 -21.83 -2.26 -22.50
CA ALA A 178 -21.60 -2.95 -21.23
C ALA A 178 -22.34 -2.27 -20.07
N PHE A 179 -22.79 -3.06 -19.12
CA PHE A 179 -23.46 -2.59 -17.90
C PHE A 179 -22.66 -2.99 -16.67
N CYS A 180 -22.70 -2.12 -15.66
CA CYS A 180 -22.36 -2.48 -14.28
C CYS A 180 -23.58 -2.19 -13.40
N SER A 181 -24.33 -3.24 -13.04
CA SER A 181 -25.54 -3.12 -12.25
C SER A 181 -25.56 -4.17 -11.12
N PRO A 182 -25.71 -3.74 -9.85
CA PRO A 182 -25.74 -2.33 -9.43
C PRO A 182 -24.38 -1.65 -9.58
N ALA A 183 -24.38 -0.35 -9.88
CA ALA A 183 -23.20 0.48 -9.81
C ALA A 183 -22.87 0.84 -8.34
N PRO A 184 -21.64 1.30 -8.01
CA PRO A 184 -21.26 1.66 -6.64
C PRO A 184 -22.04 2.82 -6.01
N GLY A 185 -22.81 3.58 -6.80
CA GLY A 185 -23.61 4.70 -6.32
C GLY A 185 -22.85 6.04 -6.31
N GLU A 186 -23.31 6.97 -5.45
CA GLU A 186 -22.80 8.35 -5.42
C GLU A 186 -21.35 8.48 -4.92
N ASN A 187 -20.89 7.50 -4.13
CA ASN A 187 -19.54 7.47 -3.56
C ASN A 187 -18.78 6.24 -4.06
N PRO A 188 -18.32 6.23 -5.30
CA PRO A 188 -17.57 5.09 -5.84
C PRO A 188 -16.22 4.91 -5.13
N PRO A 189 -15.60 3.72 -5.21
CA PRO A 189 -14.28 3.50 -4.68
C PRO A 189 -13.26 4.52 -5.19
N LEU A 190 -12.43 5.06 -4.30
CA LEU A 190 -11.30 5.91 -4.67
C LEU A 190 -10.19 5.05 -5.28
N PHE A 191 -9.46 5.63 -6.25
CA PHE A 191 -8.29 5.03 -6.83
C PHE A 191 -7.02 5.57 -6.19
N TYR A 192 -6.25 4.68 -5.62
CA TYR A 192 -4.90 4.90 -5.11
C TYR A 192 -3.89 4.41 -6.14
N LEU A 193 -2.80 5.12 -6.28
CA LEU A 193 -1.72 4.72 -7.18
C LEU A 193 -0.37 5.16 -6.61
N GLY A 194 0.57 4.24 -6.57
CA GLY A 194 1.93 4.49 -6.10
C GLY A 194 2.95 4.36 -7.22
N GLY A 195 4.13 4.91 -6.97
CA GLY A 195 5.29 4.78 -7.85
C GLY A 195 6.06 6.08 -8.01
N VAL A 196 7.32 5.92 -8.44
CA VAL A 196 8.28 7.03 -8.56
C VAL A 196 8.79 7.20 -10.01
N SER A 197 8.38 6.33 -10.94
CA SER A 197 8.71 6.48 -12.36
C SER A 197 7.91 7.63 -12.97
N GLU A 198 8.41 8.17 -14.07
CA GLU A 198 7.72 9.22 -14.83
C GLU A 198 6.30 8.79 -15.23
N GLN A 199 6.15 7.54 -15.70
CA GLN A 199 4.84 6.96 -16.06
C GLN A 199 3.90 6.85 -14.87
N ALA A 200 4.42 6.44 -13.69
CA ALA A 200 3.63 6.35 -12.48
C ALA A 200 3.16 7.73 -12.01
N MET A 201 4.03 8.73 -12.05
CA MET A 201 3.67 10.10 -11.68
C MET A 201 2.66 10.69 -12.68
N ALA A 202 2.85 10.50 -13.98
CA ALA A 202 1.92 10.97 -14.99
C ALA A 202 0.53 10.36 -14.84
N LEU A 203 0.44 9.03 -14.65
CA LEU A 203 -0.82 8.35 -14.41
C LEU A 203 -1.47 8.80 -13.09
N SER A 204 -0.68 8.96 -12.04
CA SER A 204 -1.19 9.45 -10.75
C SER A 204 -1.79 10.85 -10.88
N VAL A 205 -1.10 11.76 -11.52
CA VAL A 205 -1.57 13.13 -11.75
C VAL A 205 -2.88 13.15 -12.56
N GLN A 206 -3.08 12.22 -13.48
CA GLN A 206 -4.28 12.15 -14.29
C GLN A 206 -5.44 11.45 -13.59
N GLN A 207 -5.18 10.37 -12.86
CA GLN A 207 -6.19 9.40 -12.46
C GLN A 207 -6.31 9.14 -10.95
N ALA A 208 -5.22 9.27 -10.17
CA ALA A 208 -5.30 8.91 -8.77
C ALA A 208 -6.05 9.94 -7.92
N ASP A 209 -6.83 9.46 -6.97
CA ASP A 209 -7.45 10.26 -5.91
C ASP A 209 -6.45 10.41 -4.73
N VAL A 210 -5.63 9.38 -4.50
CA VAL A 210 -4.54 9.38 -3.51
C VAL A 210 -3.25 8.87 -4.15
N HIS A 211 -2.16 9.61 -4.01
CA HIS A 211 -0.83 9.15 -4.40
C HIS A 211 -0.14 8.46 -3.23
N LEU A 212 0.28 7.20 -3.42
CA LEU A 212 1.00 6.43 -2.41
C LEU A 212 2.51 6.46 -2.62
N GLY A 213 3.25 6.71 -1.55
CA GLY A 213 4.70 6.53 -1.51
C GLY A 213 5.12 5.43 -0.56
N TRP A 214 6.29 4.83 -0.78
CA TRP A 214 7.02 4.11 0.26
C TRP A 214 7.90 5.10 1.02
N ILE A 215 8.07 4.86 2.32
CA ILE A 215 8.92 5.73 3.14
C ILE A 215 10.36 5.74 2.61
N GLU A 216 10.93 6.92 2.56
CA GLU A 216 12.32 7.22 2.25
C GLU A 216 12.80 8.30 3.21
N PRO A 217 14.11 8.60 3.29
CA PRO A 217 14.56 9.75 4.05
C PRO A 217 13.78 11.02 3.77
N LEU A 218 13.55 11.81 4.80
CA LEU A 218 12.64 12.95 4.79
C LEU A 218 12.90 13.91 3.61
N GLU A 219 14.17 14.18 3.32
CA GLU A 219 14.58 15.06 2.20
C GLU A 219 14.14 14.51 0.84
N ASN A 220 14.28 13.20 0.62
CA ASN A 220 13.86 12.56 -0.63
C ASN A 220 12.34 12.62 -0.79
N THR A 221 11.62 12.35 0.30
CA THR A 221 10.16 12.44 0.35
C THR A 221 9.70 13.88 0.08
N ALA A 222 10.32 14.89 0.71
CA ALA A 222 10.00 16.29 0.50
C ALA A 222 10.15 16.69 -0.97
N LYS A 223 11.31 16.39 -1.57
CA LYS A 223 11.57 16.67 -2.98
C LYS A 223 10.52 16.05 -3.90
N ARG A 224 10.19 14.76 -3.67
CA ARG A 224 9.19 14.04 -4.48
C ARG A 224 7.81 14.66 -4.36
N LEU A 225 7.40 15.03 -3.15
CA LEU A 225 6.09 15.66 -2.92
C LEU A 225 6.01 17.03 -3.60
N ASP A 226 7.09 17.81 -3.60
CA ASP A 226 7.12 19.10 -4.27
C ASP A 226 7.02 18.96 -5.79
N ASP A 227 7.72 17.98 -6.38
CA ASP A 227 7.62 17.65 -7.80
C ASP A 227 6.18 17.23 -8.15
N LEU A 228 5.60 16.31 -7.38
CA LEU A 228 4.22 15.85 -7.57
C LEU A 228 3.21 17.00 -7.46
N ARG A 229 3.30 17.83 -6.43
CA ARG A 229 2.40 18.99 -6.25
C ARG A 229 2.48 19.95 -7.42
N SER A 230 3.67 20.14 -7.99
CA SER A 230 3.84 20.96 -9.17
C SER A 230 3.05 20.41 -10.37
N HIS A 231 3.16 19.10 -10.63
CA HIS A 231 2.44 18.44 -11.71
C HIS A 231 0.92 18.43 -11.48
N TYR A 232 0.46 18.16 -10.25
CA TYR A 232 -0.97 18.20 -9.92
C TYR A 232 -1.57 19.60 -10.09
N ARG A 233 -0.84 20.65 -9.65
CA ARG A 233 -1.27 22.04 -9.87
C ARG A 233 -1.38 22.39 -11.35
N ALA A 234 -0.41 21.96 -12.16
CA ALA A 234 -0.45 22.16 -13.63
C ALA A 234 -1.65 21.45 -14.26
N ALA A 235 -2.09 20.31 -13.71
CA ALA A 235 -3.28 19.57 -14.13
C ALA A 235 -4.60 20.12 -13.52
N GLY A 236 -4.57 21.17 -12.70
CA GLY A 236 -5.74 21.71 -12.02
C GLY A 236 -6.33 20.79 -10.95
N ARG A 237 -5.54 19.88 -10.38
CA ARG A 237 -5.96 18.88 -9.39
C ARG A 237 -5.27 19.11 -8.04
N THR A 238 -5.92 18.65 -6.97
CA THR A 238 -5.36 18.64 -5.61
C THR A 238 -5.26 17.19 -5.14
N PRO A 239 -4.06 16.66 -4.91
CA PRO A 239 -3.88 15.29 -4.46
C PRO A 239 -4.04 15.15 -2.95
N SER A 240 -4.37 13.94 -2.49
CA SER A 240 -4.02 13.44 -1.16
C SER A 240 -2.79 12.56 -1.26
N PHE A 241 -1.99 12.51 -0.18
CA PHE A 241 -0.76 11.73 -0.15
C PHE A 241 -0.79 10.71 0.98
N GLY A 242 -0.54 9.44 0.62
CA GLY A 242 -0.36 8.35 1.56
C GLY A 242 1.08 7.84 1.59
N LEU A 243 1.52 7.33 2.74
CA LEU A 243 2.86 6.81 2.95
C LEU A 243 2.81 5.41 3.56
N ARG A 244 3.50 4.45 2.93
CA ARG A 244 3.63 3.08 3.43
C ARG A 244 4.95 2.88 4.15
N THR A 245 4.89 2.35 5.39
CA THR A 245 6.08 1.98 6.18
C THR A 245 5.79 0.80 7.10
N HIS A 246 6.87 0.15 7.59
CA HIS A 246 6.84 -0.75 8.73
C HIS A 246 7.21 0.00 10.01
N LEU A 247 6.77 -0.50 11.15
CA LEU A 247 7.17 -0.01 12.46
C LEU A 247 7.85 -1.15 13.23
N VAL A 248 8.93 -0.81 13.94
CA VAL A 248 9.56 -1.68 14.93
C VAL A 248 9.63 -0.89 16.24
N VAL A 249 8.71 -1.23 17.15
CA VAL A 249 8.52 -0.49 18.39
C VAL A 249 9.29 -1.17 19.53
N GLY A 250 10.10 -0.42 20.27
CA GLY A 250 10.78 -0.86 21.50
C GLY A 250 10.38 -0.01 22.68
N ASP A 251 10.51 -0.53 23.91
CA ASP A 251 10.33 0.27 25.12
C ASP A 251 11.52 1.21 25.35
N THR A 252 12.67 0.86 24.78
CA THR A 252 13.86 1.71 24.65
C THR A 252 14.37 1.66 23.21
N GLU A 253 15.14 2.67 22.81
CA GLU A 253 15.75 2.71 21.48
C GLU A 253 16.63 1.49 21.21
N GLU A 254 17.42 1.06 22.21
CA GLU A 254 18.27 -0.14 22.12
C GLU A 254 17.43 -1.40 21.84
N GLN A 255 16.32 -1.57 22.55
CA GLN A 255 15.41 -2.69 22.35
C GLN A 255 14.76 -2.67 20.96
N ALA A 256 14.37 -1.49 20.47
CA ALA A 256 13.81 -1.34 19.13
C ALA A 256 14.81 -1.75 18.03
N TRP A 257 16.06 -1.28 18.13
CA TRP A 257 17.12 -1.66 17.19
C TRP A 257 17.48 -3.14 17.27
N HIS A 258 17.54 -3.70 18.48
CA HIS A 258 17.74 -5.14 18.66
C HIS A 258 16.60 -5.95 18.02
N ALA A 259 15.34 -5.54 18.18
CA ALA A 259 14.19 -6.19 17.57
C ALA A 259 14.25 -6.13 16.03
N ALA A 260 14.68 -5.00 15.45
CA ALA A 260 14.86 -4.86 14.02
C ALA A 260 15.93 -5.84 13.46
N GLU A 261 17.06 -5.99 14.16
CA GLU A 261 18.12 -6.92 13.80
C GLU A 261 17.66 -8.38 13.94
N GLU A 262 16.98 -8.73 15.05
CA GLU A 262 16.46 -10.09 15.29
C GLU A 262 15.42 -10.50 14.24
N LEU A 263 14.62 -9.55 13.71
CA LEU A 263 13.59 -9.82 12.71
C LEU A 263 14.14 -10.51 11.44
N ILE A 264 15.35 -10.16 11.00
CA ILE A 264 15.97 -10.71 9.79
C ILE A 264 17.18 -11.61 10.06
N LYS A 265 17.58 -11.77 11.32
CA LYS A 265 18.78 -12.51 11.73
C LYS A 265 18.78 -13.97 11.25
N TYR A 266 17.62 -14.60 11.27
CA TYR A 266 17.44 -16.00 10.91
C TYR A 266 16.92 -16.18 9.48
N ALA A 267 17.03 -15.14 8.67
CA ALA A 267 16.61 -15.20 7.27
C ALA A 267 17.43 -16.24 6.51
N ASP A 268 16.75 -17.04 5.71
CA ASP A 268 17.36 -18.10 4.93
C ASP A 268 18.23 -17.53 3.80
N PRO A 269 19.46 -18.00 3.62
CA PRO A 269 20.35 -17.52 2.57
C PRO A 269 19.76 -17.65 1.15
N ALA A 270 18.95 -18.68 0.89
CA ALA A 270 18.31 -18.88 -0.42
C ALA A 270 17.22 -17.82 -0.64
N VAL A 271 16.42 -17.51 0.39
CA VAL A 271 15.43 -16.44 0.33
C VAL A 271 16.11 -15.09 0.09
N LYS A 272 17.18 -14.78 0.84
CA LYS A 272 17.97 -13.55 0.62
C LYS A 272 18.51 -13.47 -0.81
N ALA A 273 19.16 -14.55 -1.28
CA ALA A 273 19.74 -14.59 -2.63
C ALA A 273 18.68 -14.37 -3.72
N GLN A 274 17.51 -14.98 -3.57
CA GLN A 274 16.39 -14.79 -4.48
C GLN A 274 15.92 -13.33 -4.49
N ARG A 275 15.72 -12.70 -3.32
CA ARG A 275 15.30 -11.29 -3.23
C ARG A 275 16.33 -10.34 -3.84
N GLN A 276 17.60 -10.55 -3.59
CA GLN A 276 18.68 -9.78 -4.21
C GLN A 276 18.71 -9.95 -5.74
N GLY A 277 18.45 -11.16 -6.25
CA GLY A 277 18.30 -11.40 -7.68
C GLY A 277 17.15 -10.58 -8.30
N VAL A 278 16.01 -10.56 -7.63
CA VAL A 278 14.85 -9.77 -8.03
C VAL A 278 15.18 -8.26 -8.04
N ILE A 279 15.82 -7.75 -7.00
CA ILE A 279 16.19 -6.33 -6.88
C ILE A 279 17.17 -5.91 -7.97
N LYS A 280 18.19 -6.72 -8.23
CA LYS A 280 19.19 -6.45 -9.28
C LYS A 280 18.60 -6.51 -10.70
N GLY A 281 17.62 -7.38 -10.92
CA GLY A 281 16.94 -7.54 -12.21
C GLY A 281 15.77 -6.59 -12.44
N THR A 282 15.36 -5.81 -11.44
CA THR A 282 14.18 -4.95 -11.57
C THR A 282 14.50 -3.57 -12.16
N GLN A 283 13.61 -3.07 -13.01
CA GLN A 283 13.61 -1.68 -13.47
C GLN A 283 12.78 -0.76 -12.55
N MET A 284 12.26 -1.29 -11.43
CA MET A 284 11.44 -0.52 -10.49
C MET A 284 12.33 0.39 -9.62
N ALA A 285 12.40 1.68 -9.95
CA ALA A 285 13.18 2.67 -9.22
C ALA A 285 12.84 2.71 -7.72
N GLY A 286 11.57 2.55 -7.35
CA GLY A 286 11.15 2.46 -5.94
C GLY A 286 11.75 1.26 -5.21
N GLN A 287 11.83 0.09 -5.86
CA GLN A 287 12.43 -1.11 -5.25
C GLN A 287 13.95 -0.93 -5.06
N GLN A 288 14.62 -0.32 -6.04
CA GLN A 288 16.05 -0.01 -5.92
C GLN A 288 16.31 1.00 -4.81
N ALA A 289 15.46 2.01 -4.65
CA ALA A 289 15.57 2.99 -3.57
C ALA A 289 15.40 2.35 -2.17
N GLN A 290 14.47 1.39 -2.03
CA GLN A 290 14.27 0.65 -0.78
C GLN A 290 15.47 -0.24 -0.40
N ALA A 291 16.12 -0.83 -1.40
CA ALA A 291 17.26 -1.74 -1.22
C ALA A 291 18.64 -1.04 -1.27
N ARG A 292 18.66 0.29 -1.18
CA ARG A 292 19.90 1.06 -1.20
C ARG A 292 20.84 0.61 -0.06
N GLU A 293 22.12 0.44 -0.38
CA GLU A 293 23.13 0.10 0.60
C GLU A 293 23.32 1.22 1.63
N ALA A 294 23.31 0.85 2.90
CA ALA A 294 23.57 1.73 4.03
C ALA A 294 24.26 0.95 5.15
N PRO A 295 25.17 1.55 5.92
CA PRO A 295 25.80 0.90 7.06
C PRO A 295 24.72 0.41 8.06
N ASN A 296 24.75 -0.87 8.40
CA ASN A 296 23.77 -1.51 9.30
C ASN A 296 22.30 -1.27 8.87
N HIS A 297 22.05 -1.08 7.57
CA HIS A 297 20.73 -0.76 7.02
C HIS A 297 20.09 0.54 7.56
N ARG A 298 20.86 1.44 8.16
CA ARG A 298 20.39 2.71 8.71
C ARG A 298 20.38 3.80 7.64
N LEU A 299 19.22 4.29 7.29
CA LEU A 299 19.01 5.38 6.33
C LEU A 299 18.84 6.74 7.01
N GLY A 300 18.76 6.76 8.33
CA GLY A 300 18.55 7.92 9.16
C GLY A 300 18.53 7.53 10.65
N PRO A 301 18.26 8.48 11.55
CA PRO A 301 18.24 8.21 12.98
C PRO A 301 17.30 7.06 13.36
N HIS A 302 16.12 7.02 12.73
CA HIS A 302 15.07 6.04 13.01
C HIS A 302 14.61 5.25 11.77
N LEU A 303 15.28 5.40 10.62
CA LEU A 303 14.94 4.67 9.40
C LEU A 303 15.88 3.49 9.17
N TRP A 304 15.29 2.33 8.96
CA TRP A 304 15.98 1.05 8.74
C TRP A 304 15.40 0.31 7.53
N ASN A 305 16.25 -0.08 6.59
CA ASN A 305 15.83 -0.79 5.38
C ASN A 305 16.23 -2.26 5.35
N GLY A 306 16.54 -2.86 6.48
CA GLY A 306 16.97 -4.26 6.56
C GLY A 306 15.95 -5.28 6.02
N LEU A 307 14.65 -4.98 6.10
CA LEU A 307 13.63 -5.83 5.48
C LEU A 307 13.80 -5.97 3.97
N SER A 308 14.48 -5.04 3.29
CA SER A 308 14.76 -5.16 1.85
C SER A 308 15.65 -6.35 1.50
N GLU A 309 16.38 -6.92 2.46
CA GLU A 309 17.13 -8.17 2.23
C GLU A 309 16.24 -9.38 1.97
N VAL A 310 15.04 -9.38 2.55
CA VAL A 310 14.16 -10.56 2.60
C VAL A 310 12.78 -10.30 2.01
N ARG A 311 12.45 -9.04 1.71
CA ARG A 311 11.12 -8.63 1.27
C ARG A 311 11.20 -7.83 -0.04
N VAL A 312 10.26 -8.09 -0.93
CA VAL A 312 9.98 -7.22 -2.09
C VAL A 312 8.98 -6.12 -1.70
N ASN A 313 8.98 -5.01 -2.43
CA ASN A 313 8.21 -3.78 -2.21
C ASN A 313 8.76 -2.95 -1.03
N CYS A 314 7.92 -2.42 -0.14
CA CYS A 314 8.38 -1.61 0.98
C CYS A 314 9.21 -2.45 1.96
N GLY A 315 10.48 -2.15 2.07
CA GLY A 315 11.43 -2.82 2.96
C GLY A 315 12.03 -1.89 4.02
N THR A 316 11.50 -0.67 4.14
CA THR A 316 11.95 0.32 5.12
C THR A 316 10.97 0.43 6.28
N ALA A 317 11.51 0.48 7.50
CA ALA A 317 10.77 0.64 8.74
C ALA A 317 11.21 1.89 9.49
N ILE A 318 10.31 2.44 10.31
CA ILE A 318 10.67 3.36 11.41
C ILE A 318 10.94 2.49 12.64
N VAL A 319 12.10 2.71 13.28
CA VAL A 319 12.58 1.94 14.44
C VAL A 319 12.80 2.90 15.60
N GLY A 320 12.19 2.64 16.76
CA GLY A 320 12.37 3.49 17.93
C GLY A 320 11.35 3.23 19.04
N THR A 321 11.38 4.12 20.04
CA THR A 321 10.33 4.16 21.06
C THR A 321 9.04 4.73 20.48
N PRO A 322 7.90 4.58 21.15
CA PRO A 322 6.66 5.19 20.71
C PRO A 322 6.78 6.70 20.40
N GLU A 323 7.51 7.45 21.22
CA GLU A 323 7.74 8.88 21.06
C GLU A 323 8.57 9.17 19.81
N GLN A 324 9.67 8.44 19.61
CA GLN A 324 10.55 8.60 18.45
C GLN A 324 9.81 8.30 17.14
N ILE A 325 9.01 7.23 17.14
CA ILE A 325 8.16 6.89 15.97
C ILE A 325 7.10 7.97 15.73
N ALA A 326 6.51 8.51 16.79
CA ALA A 326 5.51 9.57 16.67
C ALA A 326 6.12 10.86 16.11
N ASP A 327 7.34 11.23 16.53
CA ASP A 327 8.08 12.39 16.00
C ASP A 327 8.43 12.20 14.52
N GLU A 328 8.86 11.01 14.11
CA GLU A 328 9.13 10.69 12.70
C GLU A 328 7.84 10.80 11.87
N LEU A 329 6.72 10.20 12.29
CA LEU A 329 5.45 10.29 11.57
C LEU A 329 4.95 11.75 11.49
N LEU A 330 5.14 12.54 12.54
CA LEU A 330 4.85 13.98 12.54
C LEU A 330 5.69 14.72 11.48
N ALA A 331 6.97 14.37 11.33
CA ALA A 331 7.84 15.00 10.33
C ALA A 331 7.31 14.77 8.91
N TYR A 332 6.89 13.54 8.58
CA TYR A 332 6.26 13.24 7.29
C TYR A 332 4.88 13.90 7.15
N TRP A 333 4.08 13.94 8.22
CA TRP A 333 2.83 14.68 8.21
C TRP A 333 3.05 16.17 7.88
N LYS A 334 4.06 16.81 8.43
CA LYS A 334 4.41 18.21 8.11
C LYS A 334 4.76 18.43 6.63
N LEU A 335 5.25 17.38 5.94
CA LEU A 335 5.44 17.41 4.50
C LEU A 335 4.13 17.31 3.71
N GLY A 336 3.01 17.00 4.36
CA GLY A 336 1.67 16.88 3.75
C GLY A 336 1.24 15.45 3.46
N ILE A 337 1.79 14.48 4.17
CA ILE A 337 1.25 13.12 4.21
C ILE A 337 0.05 13.11 5.15
N ASP A 338 -1.10 12.67 4.66
CA ASP A 338 -2.36 12.64 5.41
C ASP A 338 -2.83 11.22 5.75
N GLU A 339 -2.21 10.20 5.16
CA GLU A 339 -2.57 8.80 5.37
C GLU A 339 -1.30 7.93 5.53
N PHE A 340 -1.24 7.15 6.61
CA PHE A 340 -0.12 6.26 6.88
C PHE A 340 -0.58 4.81 6.87
N ILE A 341 -0.04 4.01 5.93
CA ILE A 341 -0.25 2.57 5.87
C ILE A 341 0.86 1.91 6.67
N LEU A 342 0.53 1.41 7.83
CA LEU A 342 1.46 0.86 8.82
C LEU A 342 1.41 -0.67 8.85
N SER A 343 2.48 -1.28 9.31
CA SER A 343 2.52 -2.69 9.71
C SER A 343 3.67 -2.95 10.68
N GLY A 344 3.61 -4.03 11.40
CA GLY A 344 4.67 -4.54 12.27
C GLY A 344 4.64 -6.07 12.29
N PHE A 345 5.64 -6.70 12.83
CA PHE A 345 5.78 -8.15 12.91
C PHE A 345 5.85 -8.58 14.38
N PRO A 346 4.96 -9.51 14.86
CA PRO A 346 3.80 -10.08 14.16
C PRO A 346 2.63 -9.09 14.08
N HIS A 347 1.81 -9.19 13.01
CA HIS A 347 0.81 -8.16 12.67
C HIS A 347 -0.30 -7.98 13.69
N VAL A 348 -0.74 -9.01 14.42
CA VAL A 348 -1.80 -8.90 15.43
C VAL A 348 -1.31 -8.17 16.68
N GLU A 349 -0.16 -8.59 17.20
CA GLU A 349 0.43 -8.05 18.42
C GLU A 349 0.89 -6.59 18.20
N GLU A 350 1.59 -6.35 17.09
CA GLU A 350 2.08 -5.01 16.76
C GLU A 350 0.94 -4.05 16.39
N CYS A 351 -0.14 -4.53 15.79
CA CYS A 351 -1.35 -3.73 15.57
C CYS A 351 -1.88 -3.15 16.89
N THR A 352 -2.02 -4.00 17.90
CA THR A 352 -2.48 -3.60 19.23
C THR A 352 -1.49 -2.66 19.92
N ARG A 353 -0.17 -2.95 19.82
CA ARG A 353 0.88 -2.12 20.42
C ARG A 353 0.92 -0.73 19.78
N VAL A 354 0.94 -0.66 18.47
CA VAL A 354 0.97 0.62 17.72
C VAL A 354 -0.26 1.46 18.04
N ALA A 355 -1.45 0.85 18.04
CA ALA A 355 -2.69 1.57 18.34
C ALA A 355 -2.73 2.12 19.77
N ARG A 356 -2.19 1.38 20.74
CA ARG A 356 -2.17 1.76 22.15
C ARG A 356 -1.08 2.81 22.45
N ASP A 357 0.13 2.62 21.93
CA ASP A 357 1.32 3.34 22.38
C ASP A 357 1.75 4.46 21.42
N VAL A 358 1.55 4.30 20.10
CA VAL A 358 2.04 5.22 19.08
C VAL A 358 0.97 6.19 18.58
N LEU A 359 -0.18 5.67 18.12
CA LEU A 359 -1.19 6.51 17.46
C LEU A 359 -1.73 7.65 18.32
N PRO A 360 -1.95 7.50 19.65
CA PRO A 360 -2.37 8.62 20.49
C PRO A 360 -1.36 9.75 20.55
N LEU A 361 -0.05 9.40 20.56
CA LEU A 361 1.04 10.39 20.54
C LEU A 361 1.07 11.16 19.23
N VAL A 362 0.98 10.46 18.10
CA VAL A 362 0.95 11.11 16.77
C VAL A 362 -0.25 12.07 16.67
N ARG A 363 -1.45 11.61 17.05
CA ARG A 363 -2.66 12.45 17.00
C ARG A 363 -2.53 13.71 17.86
N LYS A 364 -1.95 13.57 19.05
CA LYS A 364 -1.68 14.71 19.92
C LYS A 364 -0.69 15.69 19.30
N LEU A 365 0.46 15.20 18.82
CA LEU A 365 1.47 16.05 18.20
C LEU A 365 0.94 16.78 16.96
N VAL A 366 0.13 16.10 16.16
CA VAL A 366 -0.52 16.71 14.98
C VAL A 366 -1.53 17.78 15.38
N ALA A 367 -2.36 17.53 16.39
CA ALA A 367 -3.32 18.52 16.90
C ALA A 367 -2.60 19.76 17.45
N ASP A 368 -1.52 19.56 18.22
CA ASP A 368 -0.70 20.65 18.75
C ASP A 368 -0.06 21.47 17.61
N ALA A 369 0.49 20.79 16.59
CA ALA A 369 1.11 21.43 15.43
C ALA A 369 0.11 22.15 14.50
N ALA A 370 -1.13 21.67 14.40
CA ALA A 370 -2.18 22.31 13.62
C ALA A 370 -2.77 23.55 14.32
N SER A 371 -2.56 23.69 15.63
CA SER A 371 -3.06 24.81 16.44
C SER A 371 -2.02 25.93 16.61
N ALA A 372 -0.76 25.68 16.24
CA ALA A 372 0.36 26.61 16.33
C ALA A 372 0.55 27.44 15.05
#